data_b4c4b6bb4a703947c63f751f9c2ad5a2
#
_entry.id   b4c4b6bb4a703947c63f751f9c2ad5a2
#
_cell.length_a   1.000
_cell.length_b   1.000
_cell.length_c   1.000
_cell.angle_alpha   90.00
_cell.angle_beta   90.00
_cell.angle_gamma   90.00
#
_symmetry.space_group_name_H-M   'P 1'
#
loop_
_entity.id
_entity.type
_entity.pdbx_description
1 polymer ?
#
loop_
_entity_poly.entity_id
_entity_poly.type
_entity_poly.pdbx_seq_one_letter_code
_entity_poly.pdbx_strand_id
1 'polypeptide(L)'
;MWQRSVTSDPEHGALTFVVSIGAVEATGHPDVVATKDPAAHLAGKRYRFSDYDGVEVGPARHLAEERARLNALEWQHFDASMIGATIGAELSGVDLTGNLPKAVVAEIYQALVDYKVIFFRNQRISSAQHVSFAKQFGDLEIHPFIPSNTGHPELVRFEKGADTGGYENAWHHDVTWREEPSKIAILRAISVPPTGGDTMFADMYASYEALDDSTQAELEGMVAVHDFVRSFGRQVPEDQRAEMREKYPTVEHPVVGTHPITNRRYLFVNRIFIDHIKGLSREESVPVIDKLARQAEWAEHQCRFHWAPNSIAVWDNRAAQHYALSDYWPDVRVMERASVAGERPTAFCFE
;
A
#
# COMPACT_ATOMS: atom_id res chain seq x y z
N MET A 1 -0.07 -39.39 -15.18
CA MET A 1 -1.36 -39.99 -14.81
C MET A 1 -1.36 -40.19 -13.31
N TRP A 2 -2.24 -39.52 -12.60
CA TRP A 2 -2.30 -39.55 -11.13
C TRP A 2 -3.14 -40.78 -10.73
N GLN A 3 -2.57 -41.72 -10.00
CA GLN A 3 -3.35 -42.80 -9.36
C GLN A 3 -3.46 -42.48 -7.86
N ARG A 4 -4.69 -42.41 -7.36
CA ARG A 4 -4.99 -42.31 -5.94
C ARG A 4 -5.29 -43.69 -5.40
N SER A 5 -4.56 -44.15 -4.41
CA SER A 5 -4.93 -45.34 -3.62
C SER A 5 -5.21 -44.90 -2.19
N VAL A 6 -6.30 -45.42 -1.63
CA VAL A 6 -6.67 -45.22 -0.23
C VAL A 6 -6.49 -46.54 0.47
N THR A 7 -5.66 -46.61 1.49
CA THR A 7 -5.56 -47.78 2.38
C THR A 7 -6.07 -47.39 3.76
N SER A 8 -6.94 -48.21 4.33
CA SER A 8 -7.44 -48.06 5.71
C SER A 8 -6.64 -48.95 6.65
N ASP A 9 -6.18 -48.38 7.75
CA ASP A 9 -5.61 -49.13 8.88
C ASP A 9 -6.77 -49.67 9.75
N PRO A 10 -6.87 -50.97 9.95
CA PRO A 10 -7.99 -51.55 10.66
C PRO A 10 -7.93 -51.38 12.18
N GLU A 11 -6.82 -50.89 12.77
CA GLU A 11 -6.70 -50.79 14.26
C GLU A 11 -6.88 -49.38 14.82
N HIS A 12 -6.80 -48.30 14.03
CA HIS A 12 -6.84 -46.93 14.58
C HIS A 12 -7.74 -45.95 13.82
N GLY A 13 -8.48 -46.36 12.80
CA GLY A 13 -9.48 -45.52 12.13
C GLY A 13 -8.91 -44.28 11.42
N ALA A 14 -7.59 -44.15 11.26
CA ALA A 14 -6.93 -43.05 10.60
C ALA A 14 -6.80 -43.31 9.09
N LEU A 15 -7.30 -42.36 8.28
CA LEU A 15 -7.11 -42.35 6.82
C LEU A 15 -5.74 -41.73 6.51
N THR A 16 -4.81 -42.55 6.05
CA THR A 16 -3.52 -42.08 5.56
C THR A 16 -3.56 -41.95 4.06
N PHE A 17 -3.34 -40.76 3.54
CA PHE A 17 -3.21 -40.50 2.11
C PHE A 17 -1.74 -40.67 1.71
N VAL A 18 -1.43 -41.74 0.96
CA VAL A 18 -0.12 -41.88 0.35
C VAL A 18 -0.23 -41.44 -1.11
N VAL A 19 0.44 -40.33 -1.43
CA VAL A 19 0.63 -39.91 -2.83
C VAL A 19 1.96 -40.45 -3.29
N SER A 20 1.94 -41.58 -4.06
CA SER A 20 3.12 -42.05 -4.74
C SER A 20 3.26 -41.35 -6.08
N ILE A 21 4.31 -40.59 -6.25
CA ILE A 21 4.76 -40.14 -7.57
C ILE A 21 5.47 -41.33 -8.19
N GLY A 22 4.84 -41.95 -9.17
CA GLY A 22 5.47 -43.03 -9.94
C GLY A 22 6.78 -42.50 -10.54
N ALA A 23 7.89 -43.21 -10.27
CA ALA A 23 9.15 -42.92 -10.91
C ALA A 23 8.95 -43.01 -12.43
N VAL A 24 9.13 -41.89 -13.11
CA VAL A 24 9.32 -41.89 -14.56
C VAL A 24 10.71 -42.49 -14.75
N GLU A 25 10.80 -43.72 -15.28
CA GLU A 25 12.06 -44.27 -15.74
C GLU A 25 12.66 -43.31 -16.76
N ALA A 26 13.71 -42.63 -16.35
CA ALA A 26 14.53 -41.85 -17.25
C ALA A 26 15.21 -42.85 -18.22
N THR A 27 14.71 -42.92 -19.43
CA THR A 27 15.42 -43.56 -20.53
C THR A 27 16.70 -42.75 -20.74
N GLY A 28 17.82 -43.35 -20.32
CA GLY A 28 19.13 -42.71 -20.34
C GLY A 28 19.53 -42.24 -21.73
N HIS A 29 19.69 -40.92 -21.87
CA HIS A 29 20.62 -40.37 -22.84
C HIS A 29 21.98 -40.30 -22.15
N PRO A 30 23.04 -40.94 -22.71
CA PRO A 30 24.39 -40.71 -22.25
C PRO A 30 24.80 -39.28 -22.64
N ASP A 31 25.55 -38.64 -21.74
CA ASP A 31 26.15 -37.30 -21.90
C ASP A 31 25.30 -36.10 -21.52
N VAL A 32 24.55 -36.14 -20.44
CA VAL A 32 24.28 -34.94 -19.69
C VAL A 32 25.42 -34.74 -18.68
N VAL A 33 26.48 -34.07 -19.13
CA VAL A 33 27.44 -33.43 -18.22
C VAL A 33 26.61 -32.67 -17.19
N ALA A 34 26.83 -32.93 -15.90
CA ALA A 34 26.21 -32.21 -14.80
C ALA A 34 26.49 -30.70 -14.97
N THR A 35 25.65 -30.06 -15.78
CA THR A 35 25.73 -28.62 -16.01
C THR A 35 25.16 -27.93 -14.80
N LYS A 36 25.96 -27.03 -14.27
CA LYS A 36 25.61 -25.91 -13.42
C LYS A 36 24.11 -25.66 -13.42
N ASP A 37 23.52 -25.51 -12.23
CA ASP A 37 22.12 -25.18 -11.96
C ASP A 37 21.25 -25.06 -13.21
N PRO A 38 20.29 -25.98 -13.44
CA PRO A 38 19.44 -25.96 -14.64
C PRO A 38 18.74 -24.62 -14.87
N ALA A 39 18.55 -23.85 -13.80
CA ALA A 39 17.98 -22.52 -13.84
C ALA A 39 19.01 -21.38 -14.09
N ALA A 40 20.30 -21.70 -14.25
CA ALA A 40 21.34 -20.68 -14.46
C ALA A 40 21.09 -19.80 -15.70
N HIS A 41 20.44 -20.34 -16.75
CA HIS A 41 20.05 -19.58 -17.94
C HIS A 41 18.88 -18.60 -17.67
N LEU A 42 18.13 -18.80 -16.58
CA LEU A 42 17.07 -17.92 -16.11
C LEU A 42 17.59 -16.88 -15.12
N ALA A 43 18.88 -17.00 -14.69
CA ALA A 43 19.46 -16.11 -13.70
C ALA A 43 19.26 -14.64 -14.10
N GLY A 44 18.44 -13.96 -13.32
CA GLY A 44 18.13 -12.57 -13.50
C GLY A 44 17.19 -12.21 -14.64
N LYS A 45 16.55 -13.16 -15.29
CA LYS A 45 15.48 -12.89 -16.25
C LYS A 45 14.12 -13.01 -15.58
N ARG A 46 13.19 -12.13 -15.98
CA ARG A 46 11.76 -12.32 -15.69
C ARG A 46 11.13 -13.07 -16.83
N TYR A 47 10.18 -13.90 -16.46
CA TYR A 47 9.42 -14.75 -17.38
C TYR A 47 7.97 -14.29 -17.38
N ARG A 48 7.44 -13.84 -18.53
CA ARG A 48 6.04 -13.52 -18.69
C ARG A 48 5.33 -14.74 -19.30
N PHE A 49 4.26 -15.18 -18.66
CA PHE A 49 3.38 -16.20 -19.21
C PHE A 49 2.44 -15.54 -20.23
N SER A 50 2.58 -15.93 -21.51
CA SER A 50 1.77 -15.38 -22.61
C SER A 50 0.26 -15.64 -22.46
N ASP A 51 -0.09 -16.74 -21.80
CA ASP A 51 -1.46 -17.21 -21.65
C ASP A 51 -2.21 -16.55 -20.48
N TYR A 52 -1.49 -15.82 -19.62
CA TYR A 52 -2.03 -15.17 -18.43
C TYR A 52 -1.56 -13.70 -18.38
N ASP A 53 -2.50 -12.78 -18.51
CA ASP A 53 -2.18 -11.37 -18.43
C ASP A 53 -1.67 -11.00 -17.02
N GLY A 54 -0.52 -10.34 -16.98
CA GLY A 54 0.11 -9.86 -15.74
C GLY A 54 0.81 -10.93 -14.90
N VAL A 55 0.95 -12.18 -15.37
CA VAL A 55 1.72 -13.20 -14.64
C VAL A 55 3.18 -13.20 -15.11
N GLU A 56 4.04 -12.69 -14.25
CA GLU A 56 5.50 -12.73 -14.42
C GLU A 56 6.17 -13.37 -13.22
N VAL A 57 7.18 -14.19 -13.49
CA VAL A 57 8.02 -14.84 -12.45
C VAL A 57 9.48 -14.47 -12.65
N GLY A 58 10.23 -14.42 -11.58
CA GLY A 58 11.66 -14.13 -11.59
C GLY A 58 12.04 -12.97 -10.66
N PRO A 59 13.34 -12.62 -10.59
CA PRO A 59 13.83 -11.64 -9.65
C PRO A 59 13.33 -10.22 -9.99
N ALA A 60 12.84 -9.50 -8.99
CA ALA A 60 12.48 -8.09 -9.06
C ALA A 60 13.73 -7.20 -9.01
N ARG A 61 14.48 -7.14 -10.12
CA ARG A 61 15.80 -6.47 -10.18
C ARG A 61 15.74 -4.96 -9.98
N HIS A 62 14.64 -4.32 -10.41
CA HIS A 62 14.42 -2.88 -10.22
C HIS A 62 14.42 -2.48 -8.73
N LEU A 63 14.20 -3.44 -7.80
CA LEU A 63 14.24 -3.16 -6.37
C LEU A 63 15.65 -3.22 -5.77
N ALA A 64 16.64 -3.76 -6.48
CA ALA A 64 17.93 -4.13 -5.89
C ALA A 64 18.73 -2.91 -5.39
N GLU A 65 18.77 -1.84 -6.17
CA GLU A 65 19.49 -0.62 -5.84
C GLU A 65 18.86 0.08 -4.63
N GLU A 66 17.55 0.30 -4.68
CA GLU A 66 16.82 0.93 -3.57
C GLU A 66 16.90 0.10 -2.30
N ARG A 67 16.77 -1.22 -2.39
CA ARG A 67 16.94 -2.12 -1.26
C ARG A 67 18.32 -2.00 -0.63
N ALA A 68 19.39 -1.94 -1.45
CA ALA A 68 20.75 -1.77 -0.98
C ALA A 68 20.94 -0.41 -0.29
N ARG A 69 20.40 0.66 -0.87
CA ARG A 69 20.41 2.01 -0.30
C ARG A 69 19.73 2.05 1.07
N LEU A 70 18.52 1.51 1.17
CA LEU A 70 17.75 1.51 2.41
C LEU A 70 18.42 0.69 3.53
N ASN A 71 19.01 -0.45 3.19
CA ASN A 71 19.74 -1.27 4.16
C ASN A 71 21.04 -0.63 4.66
N ALA A 72 21.56 0.38 3.98
CA ALA A 72 22.76 1.11 4.38
C ALA A 72 22.46 2.38 5.20
N LEU A 73 21.19 2.71 5.44
CA LEU A 73 20.81 3.87 6.23
C LEU A 73 21.12 3.64 7.72
N GLU A 74 21.73 4.65 8.35
CA GLU A 74 22.00 4.68 9.79
C GLU A 74 21.23 5.86 10.41
N TRP A 75 20.67 5.66 11.59
CA TRP A 75 19.87 6.63 12.32
C TRP A 75 20.51 6.94 13.67
N GLN A 76 20.40 8.18 14.14
CA GLN A 76 21.02 8.63 15.38
C GLN A 76 20.12 8.46 16.60
N HIS A 77 18.80 8.56 16.41
CA HIS A 77 17.85 8.66 17.52
C HIS A 77 16.93 7.44 17.67
N PHE A 78 17.02 6.48 16.75
CA PHE A 78 16.24 5.25 16.78
C PHE A 78 16.91 4.16 15.95
N ASP A 79 16.47 2.92 16.17
CA ASP A 79 16.81 1.80 15.30
C ASP A 79 15.67 1.57 14.30
N ALA A 80 16.00 1.23 13.06
CA ALA A 80 15.03 0.91 12.02
C ALA A 80 15.19 -0.54 11.55
N SER A 81 14.08 -1.26 11.48
CA SER A 81 14.03 -2.64 10.98
C SER A 81 13.08 -2.72 9.79
N MET A 82 13.59 -3.01 8.60
CA MET A 82 12.77 -3.11 7.40
C MET A 82 11.80 -4.29 7.44
N ILE A 83 10.58 -4.08 6.93
CA ILE A 83 9.53 -5.10 6.81
C ILE A 83 9.45 -5.61 5.38
N GLY A 84 9.42 -4.71 4.39
CA GLY A 84 9.43 -5.03 2.96
C GLY A 84 10.79 -4.82 2.30
N ALA A 85 10.89 -5.12 1.02
CA ALA A 85 12.14 -4.97 0.27
C ALA A 85 12.56 -3.51 0.09
N THR A 86 11.60 -2.63 -0.24
CA THR A 86 11.83 -1.20 -0.48
C THR A 86 10.84 -0.31 0.26
N ILE A 87 9.91 -0.89 1.02
CA ILE A 87 8.86 -0.17 1.74
C ILE A 87 8.65 -0.75 3.13
N GLY A 88 8.45 0.14 4.10
CA GLY A 88 8.08 -0.19 5.47
C GLY A 88 9.24 -0.48 6.39
N ALA A 89 9.34 0.30 7.47
CA ALA A 89 10.28 0.04 8.56
C ALA A 89 9.61 0.23 9.92
N GLU A 90 9.91 -0.66 10.86
CA GLU A 90 9.55 -0.51 12.26
C GLU A 90 10.66 0.28 12.96
N LEU A 91 10.29 1.41 13.59
CA LEU A 91 11.21 2.25 14.35
C LEU A 91 11.10 1.93 15.84
N SER A 92 12.22 1.66 16.49
CA SER A 92 12.32 1.39 17.92
C SER A 92 13.21 2.41 18.63
N GLY A 93 12.99 2.59 19.93
CA GLY A 93 13.74 3.58 20.72
C GLY A 93 13.10 4.97 20.78
N VAL A 94 11.95 5.20 20.13
CA VAL A 94 11.20 6.46 20.19
C VAL A 94 9.98 6.33 21.10
N ASP A 95 9.77 7.30 21.97
CA ASP A 95 8.57 7.44 22.79
C ASP A 95 7.74 8.67 22.33
N LEU A 96 6.57 8.40 21.77
CA LEU A 96 5.65 9.43 21.23
C LEU A 96 4.73 10.05 22.30
N THR A 97 4.86 9.68 23.58
CA THR A 97 4.04 10.22 24.67
C THR A 97 4.38 11.66 25.03
N GLY A 98 5.60 12.11 24.71
CA GLY A 98 6.12 13.45 25.01
C GLY A 98 6.33 14.32 23.77
N ASN A 99 6.79 15.56 24.03
CA ASN A 99 7.26 16.42 22.96
C ASN A 99 8.63 15.96 22.48
N LEU A 100 8.71 15.53 21.25
CA LEU A 100 9.98 15.12 20.65
C LEU A 100 10.86 16.33 20.33
N PRO A 101 12.20 16.24 20.53
CA PRO A 101 13.13 17.23 20.03
C PRO A 101 13.00 17.40 18.51
N LYS A 102 13.18 18.62 18.01
CA LYS A 102 13.09 18.91 16.57
C LYS A 102 14.01 18.02 15.70
N ALA A 103 15.20 17.68 16.22
CA ALA A 103 16.12 16.79 15.52
C ALA A 103 15.55 15.38 15.34
N VAL A 104 14.91 14.83 16.38
CA VAL A 104 14.24 13.53 16.32
C VAL A 104 13.09 13.55 15.32
N VAL A 105 12.26 14.61 15.34
CA VAL A 105 11.14 14.77 14.38
C VAL A 105 11.65 14.85 12.95
N ALA A 106 12.72 15.60 12.71
CA ALA A 106 13.32 15.72 11.37
C ALA A 106 13.86 14.37 10.88
N GLU A 107 14.48 13.60 11.77
CA GLU A 107 15.00 12.26 11.42
C GLU A 107 13.87 11.25 11.19
N ILE A 108 12.78 11.29 11.98
CA ILE A 108 11.55 10.50 11.73
C ILE A 108 10.95 10.88 10.37
N TYR A 109 10.91 12.17 10.03
CA TYR A 109 10.40 12.61 8.73
C TYR A 109 11.27 12.11 7.58
N GLN A 110 12.60 12.14 7.74
CA GLN A 110 13.52 11.57 6.76
C GLN A 110 13.30 10.06 6.60
N ALA A 111 13.15 9.32 7.71
CA ALA A 111 12.84 7.89 7.68
C ALA A 111 11.50 7.61 6.97
N LEU A 112 10.48 8.46 7.18
CA LEU A 112 9.20 8.35 6.47
C LEU A 112 9.37 8.54 4.97
N VAL A 113 10.15 9.52 4.53
CA VAL A 113 10.44 9.79 3.12
C VAL A 113 11.21 8.62 2.48
N ASP A 114 12.19 8.06 3.20
CA ASP A 114 12.98 6.94 2.71
C ASP A 114 12.18 5.62 2.67
N TYR A 115 11.52 5.26 3.76
CA TYR A 115 10.80 3.98 3.88
C TYR A 115 9.34 4.04 3.39
N LYS A 116 8.78 5.21 3.05
CA LYS A 116 7.41 5.48 2.57
C LYS A 116 6.32 5.17 3.60
N VAL A 117 6.55 4.22 4.49
CA VAL A 117 5.75 3.96 5.68
C VAL A 117 6.63 3.51 6.83
N ILE A 118 6.39 4.05 8.01
CA ILE A 118 7.10 3.71 9.24
C ILE A 118 6.11 3.32 10.34
N PHE A 119 6.55 2.45 11.23
CA PHE A 119 5.71 1.87 12.28
C PHE A 119 6.35 2.03 13.63
N PHE A 120 5.50 2.24 14.64
CA PHE A 120 5.91 2.30 16.04
C PHE A 120 5.07 1.32 16.85
N ARG A 121 5.71 0.54 17.72
CA ARG A 121 5.06 -0.36 18.66
C ARG A 121 4.93 0.26 20.05
N ASN A 122 3.95 -0.23 20.82
CA ASN A 122 3.80 0.08 22.24
C ASN A 122 3.64 1.57 22.59
N GLN A 123 3.13 2.38 21.69
CA GLN A 123 2.92 3.81 21.88
C GLN A 123 1.59 4.07 22.60
N ARG A 124 1.62 4.15 23.94
CA ARG A 124 0.44 4.40 24.76
C ARG A 124 0.09 5.88 24.85
N ILE A 125 -0.21 6.48 23.71
CA ILE A 125 -0.55 7.90 23.60
C ILE A 125 -2.07 8.10 23.72
N SER A 126 -2.49 9.26 24.22
CA SER A 126 -3.87 9.75 24.13
C SER A 126 -4.19 10.32 22.75
N SER A 127 -5.48 10.57 22.46
CA SER A 127 -5.89 11.26 21.23
C SER A 127 -5.29 12.68 21.13
N ALA A 128 -5.16 13.39 22.25
CA ALA A 128 -4.49 14.70 22.30
C ALA A 128 -2.99 14.60 21.94
N GLN A 129 -2.29 13.58 22.43
CA GLN A 129 -0.89 13.34 22.08
C GLN A 129 -0.74 12.90 20.62
N HIS A 130 -1.69 12.12 20.09
CA HIS A 130 -1.75 11.77 18.67
C HIS A 130 -1.85 13.03 17.80
N VAL A 131 -2.76 13.96 18.12
CA VAL A 131 -2.89 15.26 17.44
C VAL A 131 -1.59 16.07 17.56
N SER A 132 -1.00 16.13 18.77
CA SER A 132 0.25 16.87 18.99
C SER A 132 1.42 16.31 18.18
N PHE A 133 1.54 15.00 18.09
CA PHE A 133 2.55 14.34 17.25
C PHE A 133 2.33 14.65 15.77
N ALA A 134 1.09 14.48 15.29
CA ALA A 134 0.75 14.72 13.89
C ALA A 134 0.99 16.18 13.45
N LYS A 135 0.72 17.16 14.31
CA LYS A 135 0.96 18.58 14.05
C LYS A 135 2.44 18.95 13.85
N GLN A 136 3.37 18.08 14.23
CA GLN A 136 4.80 18.30 13.97
C GLN A 136 5.15 18.15 12.48
N PHE A 137 4.28 17.54 11.67
CA PHE A 137 4.46 17.34 10.22
C PHE A 137 3.69 18.34 9.37
N GLY A 138 2.85 19.18 9.97
CA GLY A 138 2.08 20.23 9.31
C GLY A 138 0.66 20.38 9.84
N ASP A 139 -0.15 21.18 9.15
CA ASP A 139 -1.55 21.40 9.49
C ASP A 139 -2.37 20.14 9.27
N LEU A 140 -3.33 19.90 10.18
CA LEU A 140 -4.18 18.72 10.13
C LEU A 140 -5.50 19.03 9.42
N GLU A 141 -5.97 18.05 8.68
CA GLU A 141 -7.24 18.11 7.97
C GLU A 141 -8.40 17.59 8.83
N ILE A 142 -9.60 18.12 8.56
CA ILE A 142 -10.87 17.57 9.04
C ILE A 142 -11.55 16.87 7.85
N HIS A 143 -11.84 15.58 7.99
CA HIS A 143 -12.46 14.81 6.91
C HIS A 143 -13.96 15.11 6.81
N PRO A 144 -14.49 15.48 5.63
CA PRO A 144 -15.87 15.93 5.50
C PRO A 144 -16.93 14.83 5.55
N PHE A 145 -16.55 13.56 5.25
CA PHE A 145 -17.50 12.45 5.07
C PHE A 145 -17.36 11.35 6.12
N ILE A 146 -16.24 11.24 6.80
CA ILE A 146 -15.98 10.19 7.79
C ILE A 146 -16.10 10.78 9.18
N PRO A 147 -16.80 10.11 10.13
CA PRO A 147 -16.96 10.59 11.49
C PRO A 147 -15.62 10.83 12.19
N SER A 148 -15.56 11.92 12.93
CA SER A 148 -14.39 12.30 13.75
C SER A 148 -14.55 11.85 15.20
N ASN A 149 -13.45 11.86 15.93
CA ASN A 149 -13.45 11.77 17.39
C ASN A 149 -14.18 13.01 17.97
N THR A 150 -15.04 12.80 18.96
CA THR A 150 -15.88 13.88 19.54
C THR A 150 -15.10 15.02 20.21
N GLY A 151 -13.89 14.72 20.72
CA GLY A 151 -13.01 15.70 21.38
C GLY A 151 -11.91 16.26 20.48
N HIS A 152 -11.67 15.64 19.31
CA HIS A 152 -10.58 15.97 18.39
C HIS A 152 -11.07 15.83 16.95
N PRO A 153 -11.64 16.87 16.36
CA PRO A 153 -12.23 16.81 15.02
C PRO A 153 -11.20 16.49 13.91
N GLU A 154 -9.91 16.70 14.17
CA GLU A 154 -8.81 16.35 13.27
C GLU A 154 -8.54 14.83 13.22
N LEU A 155 -9.10 14.05 14.16
CA LEU A 155 -8.97 12.59 14.18
C LEU A 155 -10.21 11.93 13.59
N VAL A 156 -10.07 11.35 12.43
CA VAL A 156 -11.06 10.41 11.89
C VAL A 156 -11.06 9.15 12.76
N ARG A 157 -12.26 8.70 13.18
CA ARG A 157 -12.42 7.49 13.98
C ARG A 157 -13.07 6.38 13.15
N PHE A 158 -12.34 5.31 12.99
CA PHE A 158 -12.84 4.07 12.37
C PHE A 158 -13.20 3.08 13.49
N GLU A 159 -14.47 2.81 13.65
CA GLU A 159 -14.98 1.77 14.55
C GLU A 159 -15.79 0.80 13.70
N LYS A 160 -15.23 -0.37 13.46
CA LYS A 160 -15.77 -1.39 12.57
C LYS A 160 -15.97 -2.68 13.34
N GLY A 161 -17.02 -3.40 13.01
CA GLY A 161 -17.40 -4.66 13.68
C GLY A 161 -18.62 -5.27 13.00
N ALA A 162 -19.41 -6.05 13.77
CA ALA A 162 -20.56 -6.81 13.27
C ALA A 162 -21.60 -5.93 12.53
N ASP A 163 -21.85 -4.72 13.04
CA ASP A 163 -22.93 -3.85 12.53
C ASP A 163 -22.44 -2.87 11.44
N THR A 164 -21.15 -2.61 11.38
CA THR A 164 -20.61 -1.52 10.52
C THR A 164 -19.69 -1.99 9.40
N GLY A 165 -19.18 -3.21 9.41
CA GLY A 165 -18.27 -3.74 8.40
C GLY A 165 -17.06 -2.84 8.08
N GLY A 166 -16.01 -3.38 7.49
CA GLY A 166 -14.91 -2.61 6.91
C GLY A 166 -15.06 -2.57 5.38
N TYR A 167 -14.91 -1.41 4.77
CA TYR A 167 -15.04 -1.21 3.31
C TYR A 167 -13.79 -0.59 2.68
N GLU A 168 -12.70 -0.48 3.47
CA GLU A 168 -11.43 0.13 3.07
C GLU A 168 -10.47 -0.88 2.42
N ASN A 169 -10.98 -2.06 2.05
CA ASN A 169 -10.24 -3.16 1.44
C ASN A 169 -10.09 -3.00 -0.09
N ALA A 170 -9.48 -1.90 -0.47
CA ALA A 170 -9.08 -1.62 -1.84
C ALA A 170 -7.80 -0.78 -1.84
N TRP A 171 -6.90 -0.99 -2.81
CA TRP A 171 -5.70 -0.20 -2.98
C TRP A 171 -6.02 1.25 -3.33
N HIS A 172 -5.52 2.20 -2.53
CA HIS A 172 -5.72 3.63 -2.77
C HIS A 172 -4.69 4.51 -2.05
N HIS A 173 -4.53 5.72 -2.58
CA HIS A 173 -4.04 6.87 -1.83
C HIS A 173 -5.24 7.56 -1.20
N ASP A 174 -5.07 8.14 -0.04
CA ASP A 174 -6.14 8.88 0.63
C ASP A 174 -6.51 10.17 -0.12
N VAL A 175 -7.80 10.45 -0.17
CA VAL A 175 -8.43 11.72 -0.57
C VAL A 175 -7.95 12.34 -1.89
N THR A 176 -7.58 11.52 -2.88
CA THR A 176 -7.09 12.02 -4.18
C THR A 176 -8.14 12.77 -5.00
N TRP A 177 -9.38 12.79 -4.54
CA TRP A 177 -10.47 13.61 -5.10
C TRP A 177 -10.39 15.10 -4.67
N ARG A 178 -9.40 15.48 -3.83
CA ARG A 178 -9.08 16.86 -3.50
C ARG A 178 -7.99 17.39 -4.43
N GLU A 179 -8.01 18.69 -4.65
CA GLU A 179 -6.96 19.38 -5.41
C GLU A 179 -5.59 19.24 -4.72
N GLU A 180 -5.58 19.30 -3.39
CA GLU A 180 -4.44 19.08 -2.52
C GLU A 180 -4.72 17.87 -1.62
N PRO A 181 -4.37 16.65 -2.03
CA PRO A 181 -4.51 15.46 -1.19
C PRO A 181 -3.61 15.52 0.04
N SER A 182 -4.02 14.83 1.12
CA SER A 182 -3.16 14.70 2.31
C SER A 182 -1.79 14.12 1.92
N LYS A 183 -0.71 14.71 2.45
CA LYS A 183 0.66 14.22 2.20
C LYS A 183 1.09 13.10 3.14
N ILE A 184 0.61 13.12 4.40
CA ILE A 184 0.95 12.13 5.43
C ILE A 184 -0.33 11.72 6.14
N ALA A 185 -0.43 10.45 6.46
CA ALA A 185 -1.45 9.95 7.36
C ALA A 185 -0.81 9.19 8.53
N ILE A 186 -1.37 9.37 9.72
CA ILE A 186 -0.90 8.78 10.97
C ILE A 186 -2.06 8.01 11.58
N LEU A 187 -1.99 6.69 11.57
CA LEU A 187 -3.03 5.78 12.05
C LEU A 187 -2.60 5.10 13.33
N ARG A 188 -3.40 5.26 14.37
CA ARG A 188 -3.20 4.66 15.68
C ARG A 188 -4.20 3.53 15.92
N ALA A 189 -3.72 2.39 16.39
CA ALA A 189 -4.55 1.28 16.84
C ALA A 189 -4.97 1.47 18.30
N ILE A 190 -6.29 1.49 18.56
CA ILE A 190 -6.89 1.57 19.90
C ILE A 190 -7.28 0.16 20.35
N SER A 191 -8.07 -0.52 19.52
CA SER A 191 -8.46 -1.90 19.70
C SER A 191 -8.35 -2.62 18.37
N VAL A 192 -7.78 -3.81 18.39
CA VAL A 192 -7.63 -4.64 17.19
C VAL A 192 -8.10 -6.06 17.50
N PRO A 193 -8.61 -6.78 16.49
CA PRO A 193 -8.98 -8.18 16.64
C PRO A 193 -7.73 -9.03 16.93
N PRO A 194 -7.90 -10.22 17.53
CA PRO A 194 -6.78 -11.13 17.80
C PRO A 194 -6.11 -11.65 16.53
N THR A 195 -6.84 -11.70 15.43
CA THR A 195 -6.36 -12.11 14.10
C THR A 195 -7.04 -11.29 13.01
N GLY A 196 -6.37 -11.10 11.88
CA GLY A 196 -6.89 -10.29 10.78
C GLY A 196 -6.80 -8.78 11.03
N GLY A 197 -7.41 -8.00 10.15
CA GLY A 197 -7.43 -6.54 10.21
C GLY A 197 -6.08 -5.87 9.94
N ASP A 198 -5.14 -6.57 9.31
CA ASP A 198 -3.85 -6.02 8.91
C ASP A 198 -4.02 -4.87 7.90
N THR A 199 -2.97 -4.10 7.73
CA THR A 199 -2.87 -3.14 6.63
C THR A 199 -1.68 -3.46 5.75
N MET A 200 -1.91 -3.47 4.43
CA MET A 200 -0.86 -3.61 3.43
C MET A 200 -0.54 -2.23 2.85
N PHE A 201 0.73 -2.03 2.50
CA PHE A 201 1.23 -0.81 1.86
C PHE A 201 2.01 -1.19 0.62
N ALA A 202 1.87 -0.42 -0.47
CA ALA A 202 2.56 -0.64 -1.74
C ALA A 202 3.44 0.56 -2.10
N ASP A 203 4.67 0.27 -2.52
CA ASP A 203 5.66 1.25 -2.98
C ASP A 203 5.30 1.73 -4.40
N MET A 204 4.85 2.97 -4.52
CA MET A 204 4.42 3.51 -5.81
C MET A 204 5.58 4.03 -6.66
N TYR A 205 6.80 4.19 -6.09
CA TYR A 205 8.01 4.34 -6.88
C TYR A 205 8.37 3.03 -7.59
N ALA A 206 8.45 1.93 -6.83
CA ALA A 206 8.71 0.60 -7.39
C ALA A 206 7.66 0.20 -8.43
N SER A 207 6.40 0.57 -8.18
CA SER A 207 5.28 0.36 -9.11
C SER A 207 5.47 1.09 -10.45
N TYR A 208 6.04 2.30 -10.44
CA TYR A 208 6.39 3.03 -11.66
C TYR A 208 7.66 2.45 -12.32
N GLU A 209 8.69 2.18 -11.54
CA GLU A 209 10.00 1.68 -12.01
C GLU A 209 9.91 0.26 -12.61
N ALA A 210 8.87 -0.51 -12.26
CA ALA A 210 8.60 -1.82 -12.84
C ALA A 210 8.02 -1.79 -14.26
N LEU A 211 7.50 -0.64 -14.70
CA LEU A 211 6.97 -0.47 -16.04
C LEU A 211 8.12 -0.42 -17.07
N ASP A 212 7.86 -0.97 -18.24
CA ASP A 212 8.81 -0.84 -19.35
C ASP A 212 8.90 0.60 -19.87
N ASP A 213 10.03 0.94 -20.52
CA ASP A 213 10.32 2.29 -20.99
C ASP A 213 9.24 2.84 -21.93
N SER A 214 8.63 1.98 -22.76
CA SER A 214 7.57 2.41 -23.68
C SER A 214 6.30 2.78 -22.91
N THR A 215 5.92 1.99 -21.91
CA THR A 215 4.78 2.31 -21.04
C THR A 215 5.05 3.59 -20.24
N GLN A 216 6.26 3.75 -19.68
CA GLN A 216 6.61 4.98 -18.95
C GLN A 216 6.48 6.22 -19.86
N ALA A 217 6.94 6.13 -21.11
CA ALA A 217 6.84 7.21 -22.08
C ALA A 217 5.38 7.53 -22.47
N GLU A 218 4.52 6.52 -22.60
CA GLU A 218 3.09 6.70 -22.87
C GLU A 218 2.35 7.42 -21.73
N LEU A 219 2.81 7.25 -20.48
CA LEU A 219 2.21 7.88 -19.30
C LEU A 219 2.63 9.34 -19.13
N GLU A 220 3.65 9.80 -19.84
CA GLU A 220 4.15 11.16 -19.72
C GLU A 220 3.09 12.18 -20.13
N GLY A 221 2.79 13.11 -19.22
CA GLY A 221 1.74 14.10 -19.42
C GLY A 221 0.30 13.58 -19.35
N MET A 222 0.10 12.27 -19.10
CA MET A 222 -1.24 11.72 -18.92
C MET A 222 -1.85 12.22 -17.61
N VAL A 223 -3.13 12.61 -17.68
CA VAL A 223 -3.89 13.20 -16.57
C VAL A 223 -5.10 12.34 -16.28
N ALA A 224 -5.35 12.06 -15.01
CA ALA A 224 -6.54 11.39 -14.53
C ALA A 224 -7.50 12.39 -13.86
N VAL A 225 -8.79 12.20 -14.08
CA VAL A 225 -9.87 12.97 -13.45
C VAL A 225 -10.37 12.19 -12.24
N HIS A 226 -10.27 12.80 -11.06
CA HIS A 226 -10.68 12.21 -9.78
C HIS A 226 -12.00 12.80 -9.30
N ASP A 227 -12.83 11.96 -8.67
CA ASP A 227 -14.18 12.32 -8.26
C ASP A 227 -14.53 11.68 -6.91
N PHE A 228 -14.94 12.49 -5.91
CA PHE A 228 -15.38 11.99 -4.61
C PHE A 228 -16.63 11.10 -4.71
N VAL A 229 -17.48 11.33 -5.71
CA VAL A 229 -18.72 10.56 -5.90
C VAL A 229 -18.46 9.08 -6.11
N ARG A 230 -17.32 8.72 -6.66
CA ARG A 230 -16.90 7.34 -6.87
C ARG A 230 -16.90 6.53 -5.56
N SER A 231 -16.40 7.12 -4.48
CA SER A 231 -16.29 6.46 -3.17
C SER A 231 -17.39 6.90 -2.20
N PHE A 232 -17.64 8.19 -2.08
CA PHE A 232 -18.52 8.74 -1.07
C PHE A 232 -19.94 9.09 -1.59
N GLY A 233 -20.16 9.06 -2.90
CA GLY A 233 -21.44 9.48 -3.49
C GLY A 233 -22.65 8.67 -3.03
N ARG A 234 -22.46 7.41 -2.62
CA ARG A 234 -23.54 6.59 -2.04
C ARG A 234 -23.94 7.02 -0.62
N GLN A 235 -23.04 7.71 0.09
CA GLN A 235 -23.27 8.23 1.44
C GLN A 235 -23.93 9.61 1.43
N VAL A 236 -23.89 10.31 0.29
CA VAL A 236 -24.52 11.62 0.09
C VAL A 236 -25.95 11.44 -0.40
N PRO A 237 -26.97 11.95 0.33
CA PRO A 237 -28.34 11.96 -0.11
C PRO A 237 -28.49 12.62 -1.49
N GLU A 238 -29.43 12.14 -2.29
CA GLU A 238 -29.56 12.57 -3.70
C GLU A 238 -29.83 14.08 -3.83
N ASP A 239 -30.64 14.63 -2.94
CA ASP A 239 -30.96 16.06 -2.87
C ASP A 239 -29.77 16.95 -2.49
N GLN A 240 -28.72 16.39 -1.85
CA GLN A 240 -27.51 17.12 -1.45
C GLN A 240 -26.35 16.94 -2.46
N ARG A 241 -26.48 16.06 -3.44
CA ARG A 241 -25.39 15.75 -4.38
C ARG A 241 -24.95 16.96 -5.21
N ALA A 242 -25.88 17.81 -5.60
CA ALA A 242 -25.57 19.01 -6.39
C ALA A 242 -24.71 19.99 -5.59
N GLU A 243 -25.08 20.27 -4.33
CA GLU A 243 -24.32 21.13 -3.41
C GLU A 243 -22.93 20.55 -3.13
N MET A 244 -22.87 19.24 -2.87
CA MET A 244 -21.60 18.58 -2.62
C MET A 244 -20.71 18.54 -3.85
N ARG A 245 -21.27 18.46 -5.05
CA ARG A 245 -20.53 18.55 -6.31
C ARG A 245 -19.94 19.96 -6.54
N GLU A 246 -20.67 21.00 -6.17
CA GLU A 246 -20.16 22.38 -6.22
C GLU A 246 -19.01 22.59 -5.22
N LYS A 247 -19.16 22.04 -4.02
CA LYS A 247 -18.13 22.13 -2.95
C LYS A 247 -16.90 21.27 -3.23
N TYR A 248 -17.08 20.11 -3.86
CA TYR A 248 -16.01 19.17 -4.23
C TYR A 248 -16.13 18.83 -5.71
N PRO A 249 -15.69 19.72 -6.60
CA PRO A 249 -15.66 19.46 -8.03
C PRO A 249 -14.68 18.33 -8.36
N THR A 250 -14.80 17.77 -9.55
CA THR A 250 -13.76 16.85 -10.06
C THR A 250 -12.44 17.59 -10.18
N VAL A 251 -11.34 16.88 -9.86
CA VAL A 251 -9.99 17.43 -9.92
C VAL A 251 -9.12 16.61 -10.88
N GLU A 252 -8.15 17.28 -11.45
CA GLU A 252 -7.20 16.68 -12.38
C GLU A 252 -5.84 16.50 -11.71
N HIS A 253 -5.32 15.26 -11.76
CA HIS A 253 -3.98 14.94 -11.28
C HIS A 253 -3.18 14.19 -12.34
N PRO A 254 -1.83 14.34 -12.35
CA PRO A 254 -0.99 13.53 -13.22
C PRO A 254 -1.12 12.04 -12.85
N VAL A 255 -1.11 11.18 -13.86
CA VAL A 255 -1.05 9.71 -13.68
C VAL A 255 0.30 9.30 -13.06
N VAL A 256 1.36 10.04 -13.41
CA VAL A 256 2.70 9.91 -12.82
C VAL A 256 3.05 11.21 -12.11
N GLY A 257 3.10 11.15 -10.79
CA GLY A 257 3.54 12.27 -9.96
C GLY A 257 5.06 12.29 -9.76
N THR A 258 5.58 13.47 -9.43
CA THR A 258 6.96 13.66 -8.97
C THR A 258 6.94 14.03 -7.50
N HIS A 259 7.67 13.28 -6.69
CA HIS A 259 7.70 13.52 -5.25
C HIS A 259 8.55 14.77 -4.93
N PRO A 260 8.03 15.76 -4.18
CA PRO A 260 8.67 17.06 -4.04
C PRO A 260 9.99 17.05 -3.27
N ILE A 261 10.26 15.98 -2.49
CA ILE A 261 11.50 15.86 -1.70
C ILE A 261 12.51 14.95 -2.39
N THR A 262 12.08 13.76 -2.85
CA THR A 262 12.98 12.77 -3.45
C THR A 262 13.20 12.98 -4.94
N ASN A 263 12.37 13.79 -5.58
CA ASN A 263 12.31 13.97 -7.03
C ASN A 263 12.09 12.67 -7.82
N ARG A 264 11.66 11.59 -7.14
CA ARG A 264 11.33 10.31 -7.77
C ARG A 264 9.92 10.35 -8.35
N ARG A 265 9.73 9.62 -9.44
CA ARG A 265 8.42 9.42 -10.07
C ARG A 265 7.66 8.31 -9.35
N TYR A 266 6.35 8.50 -9.19
CA TYR A 266 5.45 7.51 -8.59
C TYR A 266 4.15 7.40 -9.39
N LEU A 267 3.54 6.22 -9.42
CA LEU A 267 2.20 6.05 -9.98
C LEU A 267 1.16 6.63 -9.04
N PHE A 268 0.36 7.57 -9.54
CA PHE A 268 -0.73 8.19 -8.79
C PHE A 268 -2.10 7.73 -9.33
N VAL A 269 -2.30 6.40 -9.36
CA VAL A 269 -3.48 5.75 -9.96
C VAL A 269 -4.14 4.82 -8.95
N ASN A 270 -5.45 4.98 -8.75
CA ASN A 270 -6.26 4.05 -7.97
C ASN A 270 -7.65 3.90 -8.58
N ARG A 271 -8.31 2.75 -8.34
CA ARG A 271 -9.65 2.45 -8.86
C ARG A 271 -10.78 3.13 -8.08
N ILE A 272 -10.48 3.71 -6.92
CA ILE A 272 -11.50 4.19 -5.97
C ILE A 272 -11.97 5.59 -6.33
N PHE A 273 -11.03 6.48 -6.70
CA PHE A 273 -11.32 7.89 -6.89
C PHE A 273 -11.24 8.33 -8.37
N ILE A 274 -10.51 7.62 -9.23
CA ILE A 274 -10.39 8.01 -10.63
C ILE A 274 -11.68 7.69 -11.37
N ASP A 275 -12.24 8.69 -12.03
CA ASP A 275 -13.41 8.55 -12.90
C ASP A 275 -13.02 8.15 -14.31
N HIS A 276 -12.06 8.86 -14.92
CA HIS A 276 -11.55 8.58 -16.26
C HIS A 276 -10.18 9.22 -16.47
N ILE A 277 -9.51 8.84 -17.55
CA ILE A 277 -8.31 9.50 -18.06
C ILE A 277 -8.76 10.65 -18.97
N LYS A 278 -8.19 11.84 -18.79
CA LYS A 278 -8.52 13.03 -19.60
C LYS A 278 -8.31 12.75 -21.08
N GLY A 279 -9.33 13.03 -21.88
CA GLY A 279 -9.33 12.78 -23.32
C GLY A 279 -9.82 11.39 -23.74
N LEU A 280 -10.05 10.48 -22.80
CA LEU A 280 -10.69 9.19 -23.04
C LEU A 280 -12.10 9.16 -22.42
N SER A 281 -12.98 8.37 -23.00
CA SER A 281 -14.24 8.02 -22.35
C SER A 281 -13.97 7.19 -21.09
N ARG A 282 -14.98 7.05 -20.24
CA ARG A 282 -14.88 6.21 -19.05
C ARG A 282 -14.63 4.74 -19.42
N GLU A 283 -15.27 4.25 -20.45
CA GLU A 283 -15.13 2.88 -20.95
C GLU A 283 -13.71 2.61 -21.45
N GLU A 284 -13.13 3.52 -22.22
CA GLU A 284 -11.75 3.44 -22.69
C GLU A 284 -10.72 3.58 -21.55
N SER A 285 -11.06 4.32 -20.51
CA SER A 285 -10.17 4.55 -19.36
C SER A 285 -10.05 3.33 -18.42
N VAL A 286 -11.10 2.52 -18.29
CA VAL A 286 -11.12 1.38 -17.36
C VAL A 286 -9.94 0.42 -17.57
N PRO A 287 -9.63 -0.09 -18.76
CA PRO A 287 -8.50 -1.00 -18.95
C PRO A 287 -7.15 -0.33 -18.68
N VAL A 288 -6.99 0.95 -18.96
CA VAL A 288 -5.76 1.70 -18.66
C VAL A 288 -5.58 1.84 -17.15
N ILE A 289 -6.61 2.30 -16.44
CA ILE A 289 -6.59 2.46 -14.98
C ILE A 289 -6.35 1.10 -14.31
N ASP A 290 -7.01 0.03 -14.76
CA ASP A 290 -6.87 -1.31 -14.19
C ASP A 290 -5.44 -1.84 -14.36
N LYS A 291 -4.86 -1.73 -15.56
CA LYS A 291 -3.47 -2.13 -15.84
C LYS A 291 -2.48 -1.44 -14.91
N LEU A 292 -2.63 -0.13 -14.70
CA LEU A 292 -1.73 0.66 -13.87
C LEU A 292 -1.95 0.41 -12.37
N ALA A 293 -3.20 0.32 -11.94
CA ALA A 293 -3.54 0.06 -10.53
C ALA A 293 -3.06 -1.32 -10.06
N ARG A 294 -2.98 -2.32 -10.95
CA ARG A 294 -2.41 -3.64 -10.65
C ARG A 294 -0.93 -3.60 -10.24
N GLN A 295 -0.20 -2.54 -10.54
CA GLN A 295 1.19 -2.42 -10.10
C GLN A 295 1.32 -2.35 -8.58
N ALA A 296 0.31 -1.87 -7.86
CA ALA A 296 0.26 -1.94 -6.40
C ALA A 296 0.00 -3.35 -5.86
N GLU A 297 -0.51 -4.27 -6.68
CA GLU A 297 -0.87 -5.63 -6.29
C GLU A 297 0.32 -6.61 -6.33
N TRP A 298 1.49 -6.19 -6.81
CA TRP A 298 2.69 -7.01 -6.84
C TRP A 298 3.25 -7.20 -5.43
N ALA A 299 3.41 -8.45 -5.01
CA ALA A 299 3.83 -8.80 -3.66
C ALA A 299 5.21 -8.22 -3.29
N GLU A 300 6.12 -8.14 -4.26
CA GLU A 300 7.47 -7.59 -4.07
C GLU A 300 7.50 -6.08 -3.86
N HIS A 301 6.44 -5.37 -4.22
CA HIS A 301 6.28 -3.93 -3.98
C HIS A 301 5.63 -3.62 -2.63
N GLN A 302 5.28 -4.64 -1.84
CA GLN A 302 4.42 -4.50 -0.68
C GLN A 302 5.14 -4.79 0.64
N CYS A 303 4.60 -4.21 1.71
CA CYS A 303 4.76 -4.73 3.06
C CYS A 303 3.38 -4.90 3.71
N ARG A 304 3.28 -5.84 4.64
CA ARG A 304 2.07 -6.12 5.42
C ARG A 304 2.37 -5.90 6.89
N PHE A 305 1.56 -5.07 7.53
CA PHE A 305 1.69 -4.74 8.93
C PHE A 305 0.58 -5.39 9.75
N HIS A 306 0.97 -6.27 10.66
CA HIS A 306 0.09 -6.86 11.64
C HIS A 306 -0.04 -5.93 12.84
N TRP A 307 -1.26 -5.49 13.13
CA TRP A 307 -1.55 -4.56 14.20
C TRP A 307 -1.52 -5.22 15.57
N ALA A 308 -1.02 -4.49 16.55
CA ALA A 308 -1.22 -4.73 17.97
C ALA A 308 -1.80 -3.44 18.61
N PRO A 309 -2.49 -3.52 19.74
CA PRO A 309 -2.92 -2.32 20.45
C PRO A 309 -1.77 -1.37 20.72
N ASN A 310 -2.01 -0.05 20.58
CA ASN A 310 -0.99 0.99 20.71
C ASN A 310 0.13 0.95 19.64
N SER A 311 -0.08 0.29 18.51
CA SER A 311 0.76 0.47 17.33
C SER A 311 0.34 1.72 16.58
N ILE A 312 1.30 2.37 15.94
CA ILE A 312 1.09 3.54 15.07
C ILE A 312 1.77 3.26 13.73
N ALA A 313 1.07 3.56 12.64
CA ALA A 313 1.64 3.63 11.30
C ALA A 313 1.60 5.07 10.82
N VAL A 314 2.69 5.51 10.20
CA VAL A 314 2.79 6.80 9.52
C VAL A 314 3.22 6.54 8.09
N TRP A 315 2.44 7.00 7.11
CA TRP A 315 2.82 6.81 5.70
C TRP A 315 2.80 8.11 4.90
N ASP A 316 3.72 8.17 3.95
CA ASP A 316 3.72 9.20 2.92
C ASP A 316 2.67 8.81 1.86
N ASN A 317 1.56 9.52 1.86
CA ASN A 317 0.41 9.22 1.01
C ASN A 317 0.66 9.54 -0.48
N ARG A 318 1.79 10.16 -0.82
CA ARG A 318 2.22 10.39 -2.21
C ARG A 318 2.94 9.16 -2.76
N ALA A 319 3.82 8.56 -1.93
CA ALA A 319 4.71 7.47 -2.31
C ALA A 319 4.15 6.08 -2.02
N ALA A 320 3.10 5.96 -1.20
CA ALA A 320 2.52 4.68 -0.79
C ALA A 320 1.00 4.65 -0.99
N GLN A 321 0.51 3.57 -1.60
CA GLN A 321 -0.89 3.15 -1.46
C GLN A 321 -1.05 2.23 -0.26
N HIS A 322 -2.28 2.12 0.22
CA HIS A 322 -2.60 1.18 1.28
C HIS A 322 -3.91 0.43 1.02
N TYR A 323 -4.04 -0.70 1.74
CA TYR A 323 -5.18 -1.61 1.67
C TYR A 323 -5.45 -2.12 3.08
N ALA A 324 -6.59 -1.78 3.68
CA ALA A 324 -6.99 -2.29 4.99
C ALA A 324 -7.77 -3.59 4.83
N LEU A 325 -7.24 -4.70 5.35
CA LEU A 325 -7.92 -5.99 5.28
C LEU A 325 -9.20 -5.97 6.13
N SER A 326 -10.27 -6.53 5.57
CA SER A 326 -11.60 -6.67 6.23
C SER A 326 -11.92 -8.13 6.55
N ASP A 327 -10.90 -8.89 6.98
CA ASP A 327 -10.93 -10.32 7.26
C ASP A 327 -11.15 -10.66 8.75
N TYR A 328 -11.58 -9.69 9.55
CA TYR A 328 -11.77 -9.79 11.00
C TYR A 328 -13.23 -9.80 11.46
N TRP A 329 -14.18 -9.69 10.51
CA TRP A 329 -15.60 -9.72 10.88
C TRP A 329 -15.97 -11.05 11.59
N PRO A 330 -16.72 -11.05 12.70
CA PRO A 330 -17.48 -9.94 13.29
C PRO A 330 -16.74 -9.15 14.40
N ASP A 331 -15.44 -9.39 14.58
CA ASP A 331 -14.65 -8.74 15.64
C ASP A 331 -14.58 -7.22 15.46
N VAL A 332 -14.33 -6.51 16.57
CA VAL A 332 -14.28 -5.04 16.58
C VAL A 332 -12.84 -4.55 16.36
N ARG A 333 -12.70 -3.62 15.43
CA ARG A 333 -11.45 -2.88 15.17
C ARG A 333 -11.69 -1.38 15.35
N VAL A 334 -10.91 -0.74 16.24
CA VAL A 334 -11.03 0.69 16.53
C VAL A 334 -9.70 1.37 16.25
N MET A 335 -9.71 2.34 15.33
CA MET A 335 -8.54 3.10 14.90
C MET A 335 -8.84 4.60 14.91
N GLU A 336 -7.80 5.42 15.10
CA GLU A 336 -7.86 6.86 14.89
C GLU A 336 -6.79 7.29 13.90
N ARG A 337 -7.17 8.17 12.95
CA ARG A 337 -6.25 8.68 11.93
C ARG A 337 -6.23 10.20 11.92
N ALA A 338 -5.04 10.77 12.03
CA ALA A 338 -4.75 12.14 11.66
C ALA A 338 -4.24 12.18 10.22
N SER A 339 -4.65 13.19 9.44
CA SER A 339 -4.16 13.44 8.10
C SER A 339 -3.55 14.84 8.04
N VAL A 340 -2.33 14.93 7.51
CA VAL A 340 -1.59 16.19 7.35
C VAL A 340 -1.87 16.75 5.95
N ALA A 341 -2.27 18.02 5.88
CA ALA A 341 -2.51 18.73 4.63
C ALA A 341 -1.30 18.63 3.69
N GLY A 342 -1.58 18.36 2.44
CA GLY A 342 -0.56 18.22 1.41
C GLY A 342 -0.55 19.36 0.41
N GLU A 343 0.05 19.08 -0.71
CA GLU A 343 0.14 19.98 -1.87
C GLU A 343 -0.42 19.28 -3.12
N ARG A 344 -0.70 20.08 -4.15
CA ARG A 344 -1.17 19.55 -5.43
C ARG A 344 -0.08 18.66 -6.06
N PRO A 345 -0.40 17.42 -6.46
CA PRO A 345 0.53 16.56 -7.18
C PRO A 345 1.00 17.20 -8.48
N THR A 346 2.31 17.19 -8.71
CA THR A 346 2.93 17.75 -9.91
C THR A 346 3.48 16.64 -10.79
N ALA A 347 3.31 16.80 -12.12
CA ALA A 347 3.99 15.97 -13.09
C ALA A 347 5.48 16.34 -13.14
N PHE A 348 6.29 15.43 -13.68
CA PHE A 348 7.66 15.74 -14.02
C PHE A 348 7.67 16.75 -15.19
N CYS A 349 8.36 17.88 -15.02
CA CYS A 349 8.65 18.80 -16.10
C CYS A 349 10.12 18.64 -16.46
N PHE A 350 10.42 18.30 -17.72
CA PHE A 350 11.76 18.49 -18.25
C PHE A 350 11.99 20.01 -18.38
N GLU A 351 12.95 20.55 -17.62
CA GLU A 351 13.49 21.87 -17.88
C GLU A 351 14.45 21.84 -19.08
#